data_670f2ee27317a0ad51e54fae193e663e
#
_entry.id   670f2ee27317a0ad51e54fae193e663e
#
_cell.length_a   1.000
_cell.length_b   1.000
_cell.length_c   1.000
_cell.angle_alpha   90.00
_cell.angle_beta   90.00
_cell.angle_gamma   90.00
#
_symmetry.space_group_name_H-M   'P 1'
#
loop_
_entity.id
_entity.type
_entity.pdbx_description
1 polymer ?
#
loop_
_entity_poly.entity_id
_entity_poly.type
_entity_poly.pdbx_seq_one_letter_code
_entity_poly.pdbx_strand_id
1 'polypeptide(L)'
;MHIPSAASQTIELLSFEEAMALSGKRGDYDAGKWLYVPDFYTEYRYILGTRGENPLICIGINPSTAAPDDLDNTLKSVSRIAAGNGYDSWIMFNVYAQRATRPDDMDAELNERLHRENMAAFEYIVSAAAAAGYSPAVWAAWGNIIMKRDYLM
;
A
#
# COMPACT_ATOMS: atom_id res chain seq x y z
N MET A 1 8.28 -14.22 6.19
CA MET A 1 9.06 -13.55 5.13
C MET A 1 8.38 -13.77 3.79
N HIS A 2 8.16 -12.72 3.06
CA HIS A 2 7.57 -12.82 1.73
C HIS A 2 8.65 -12.69 0.67
N ILE A 3 8.74 -13.68 -0.22
CA ILE A 3 9.58 -13.64 -1.41
C ILE A 3 8.64 -13.79 -2.60
N PRO A 4 8.63 -12.83 -3.56
CA PRO A 4 7.75 -12.93 -4.72
C PRO A 4 8.02 -14.19 -5.52
N SER A 5 7.00 -14.71 -6.19
CA SER A 5 7.17 -15.84 -7.10
C SER A 5 8.10 -15.41 -8.24
N ALA A 6 8.93 -16.34 -8.69
CA ALA A 6 10.01 -16.06 -9.65
C ALA A 6 9.51 -15.57 -11.02
N ALA A 7 8.25 -15.74 -11.32
CA ALA A 7 7.71 -15.34 -12.60
C ALA A 7 6.58 -14.35 -12.42
N SER A 8 6.88 -13.05 -12.55
CA SER A 8 5.87 -12.00 -12.51
C SER A 8 4.76 -12.21 -13.55
N GLN A 9 5.04 -12.93 -14.64
CA GLN A 9 4.03 -13.25 -15.65
C GLN A 9 2.94 -14.18 -15.13
N THR A 10 3.15 -14.89 -14.01
CA THR A 10 2.15 -15.79 -13.44
C THR A 10 1.29 -15.12 -12.38
N ILE A 11 1.56 -13.87 -12.05
CA ILE A 11 0.75 -13.11 -11.09
C ILE A 11 -0.58 -12.75 -11.74
N GLU A 12 -1.66 -13.25 -11.14
CA GLU A 12 -3.00 -12.86 -11.56
C GLU A 12 -3.32 -11.49 -10.97
N LEU A 13 -3.31 -10.47 -11.82
CA LEU A 13 -3.53 -9.09 -11.39
C LEU A 13 -4.98 -8.68 -11.53
N LEU A 14 -5.56 -8.23 -10.42
CA LEU A 14 -6.76 -7.43 -10.45
C LEU A 14 -6.38 -5.97 -10.70
N SER A 15 -7.16 -5.25 -11.52
CA SER A 15 -7.02 -3.81 -11.58
C SER A 15 -7.34 -3.21 -10.22
N PHE A 16 -6.89 -1.99 -9.97
CA PHE A 16 -7.22 -1.32 -8.72
C PHE A 16 -8.73 -1.19 -8.54
N GLU A 17 -9.45 -0.85 -9.60
CA GLU A 17 -10.90 -0.71 -9.56
C GLU A 17 -11.59 -2.04 -9.19
N GLU A 18 -11.17 -3.15 -9.81
CA GLU A 18 -11.69 -4.48 -9.50
C GLU A 18 -11.41 -4.87 -8.04
N ALA A 19 -10.18 -4.63 -7.59
CA ALA A 19 -9.76 -4.93 -6.21
C ALA A 19 -10.56 -4.11 -5.20
N MET A 20 -10.80 -2.83 -5.49
CA MET A 20 -11.63 -1.97 -4.64
C MET A 20 -13.07 -2.44 -4.57
N ALA A 21 -13.65 -2.85 -5.70
CA ALA A 21 -15.02 -3.32 -5.75
C ALA A 21 -15.22 -4.59 -4.92
N LEU A 22 -14.21 -5.43 -4.81
CA LEU A 22 -14.25 -6.66 -4.01
C LEU A 22 -13.88 -6.43 -2.55
N SER A 23 -13.26 -5.31 -2.22
CA SER A 23 -12.77 -5.01 -0.89
C SER A 23 -13.90 -4.94 0.14
N GLY A 24 -13.66 -5.54 1.30
CA GLY A 24 -14.61 -5.53 2.40
C GLY A 24 -15.69 -6.61 2.34
N LYS A 25 -15.68 -7.45 1.30
CA LYS A 25 -16.72 -8.48 1.11
C LYS A 25 -16.36 -9.83 1.71
N ARG A 26 -15.09 -10.02 2.11
CA ARG A 26 -14.62 -11.32 2.59
C ARG A 26 -14.98 -11.60 4.04
N GLY A 27 -15.10 -10.57 4.86
CA GLY A 27 -15.44 -10.74 6.27
C GLY A 27 -14.29 -11.16 7.18
N ASP A 28 -13.07 -11.20 6.67
CA ASP A 28 -11.89 -11.62 7.43
C ASP A 28 -11.34 -10.53 8.34
N TYR A 29 -11.83 -9.31 8.19
CA TYR A 29 -11.39 -8.15 8.95
C TYR A 29 -12.52 -7.12 9.02
N ASP A 30 -12.37 -6.13 9.90
CA ASP A 30 -13.35 -5.05 10.03
C ASP A 30 -13.19 -4.03 8.88
N ALA A 31 -14.02 -4.16 7.86
CA ALA A 31 -14.01 -3.28 6.70
C ALA A 31 -14.43 -1.85 7.01
N GLY A 32 -15.07 -1.61 8.16
CA GLY A 32 -15.38 -0.25 8.62
C GLY A 32 -14.17 0.46 9.21
N LYS A 33 -13.19 -0.30 9.69
CA LYS A 33 -11.95 0.23 10.28
C LYS A 33 -10.80 0.25 9.28
N TRP A 34 -10.66 -0.80 8.48
CA TRP A 34 -9.50 -1.01 7.62
C TRP A 34 -9.80 -0.74 6.16
N LEU A 35 -8.82 -0.13 5.48
CA LEU A 35 -8.78 -0.02 4.03
C LEU A 35 -7.66 -0.95 3.54
N TYR A 36 -8.04 -2.06 2.91
CA TYR A 36 -7.10 -3.09 2.49
C TYR A 36 -7.41 -3.52 1.05
N VAL A 37 -6.48 -3.27 0.13
CA VAL A 37 -6.71 -3.49 -1.31
C VAL A 37 -5.46 -4.06 -1.97
N PRO A 38 -5.49 -5.25 -2.56
CA PRO A 38 -6.57 -6.22 -2.49
C PRO A 38 -6.80 -6.73 -1.06
N ASP A 39 -8.00 -7.19 -0.75
CA ASP A 39 -8.34 -7.60 0.60
C ASP A 39 -8.05 -9.08 0.90
N PHE A 40 -7.07 -9.64 0.21
CA PHE A 40 -6.55 -10.98 0.44
C PHE A 40 -5.04 -10.97 0.20
N TYR A 41 -4.33 -11.95 0.77
CA TYR A 41 -2.89 -12.04 0.57
C TYR A 41 -2.57 -12.52 -0.85
N THR A 42 -1.77 -11.74 -1.57
CA THR A 42 -1.29 -12.06 -2.90
C THR A 42 0.09 -11.41 -3.11
N GLU A 43 0.66 -11.54 -4.30
CA GLU A 43 2.00 -11.04 -4.63
C GLU A 43 2.09 -9.51 -4.67
N TYR A 44 0.98 -8.81 -4.56
CA TYR A 44 0.94 -7.35 -4.59
C TYR A 44 -0.05 -6.79 -3.58
N ARG A 45 0.16 -5.54 -3.19
CA ARG A 45 -0.76 -4.78 -2.34
C ARG A 45 -0.71 -3.33 -2.75
N TYR A 46 -1.87 -2.75 -3.06
CA TYR A 46 -1.95 -1.34 -3.42
C TYR A 46 -2.03 -0.45 -2.18
N ILE A 47 -2.91 -0.77 -1.26
CA ILE A 47 -3.20 0.07 -0.09
C ILE A 47 -3.38 -0.80 1.15
N LEU A 48 -2.85 -0.33 2.28
CA LEU A 48 -3.24 -0.81 3.60
C LEU A 48 -3.27 0.40 4.54
N GLY A 49 -4.38 0.59 5.21
CA GLY A 49 -4.52 1.70 6.14
C GLY A 49 -5.78 1.59 6.98
N THR A 50 -6.00 2.61 7.78
CA THR A 50 -7.23 2.76 8.55
C THR A 50 -8.09 3.85 7.91
N ARG A 51 -9.41 3.70 8.05
CA ARG A 51 -10.36 4.67 7.50
C ARG A 51 -10.48 5.87 8.41
N GLY A 52 -10.52 7.05 7.83
CA GLY A 52 -10.68 8.30 8.55
C GLY A 52 -10.75 9.48 7.59
N GLU A 53 -11.01 10.65 8.12
CA GLU A 53 -11.15 11.87 7.32
C GLU A 53 -9.83 12.61 7.12
N ASN A 54 -8.90 12.46 8.07
CA ASN A 54 -7.62 13.17 8.05
C ASN A 54 -6.44 12.19 8.16
N PRO A 55 -6.18 11.38 7.13
CA PRO A 55 -5.12 10.39 7.20
C PRO A 55 -3.73 10.97 6.98
N LEU A 56 -2.74 10.39 7.65
CA LEU A 56 -1.35 10.53 7.26
C LEU A 56 -1.06 9.53 6.13
N ILE A 57 -0.66 10.02 4.98
CA ILE A 57 -0.27 9.16 3.85
C ILE A 57 1.24 8.91 3.95
N CYS A 58 1.61 7.64 4.10
CA CYS A 58 3.00 7.23 4.18
C CYS A 58 3.37 6.47 2.90
N ILE A 59 4.48 6.86 2.27
CA ILE A 59 4.95 6.23 1.04
C ILE A 59 6.24 5.48 1.33
N GLY A 60 6.20 4.15 1.22
CA GLY A 60 7.35 3.28 1.30
C GLY A 60 7.79 2.77 -0.07
N ILE A 61 8.71 1.82 -0.10
CA ILE A 61 9.24 1.26 -1.35
C ILE A 61 8.28 0.21 -1.90
N ASN A 62 8.00 -0.83 -1.11
CA ASN A 62 7.18 -1.96 -1.51
C ASN A 62 6.52 -2.60 -0.28
N PRO A 63 5.37 -3.26 -0.46
CA PRO A 63 4.71 -3.96 0.63
C PRO A 63 5.43 -5.26 1.01
N SER A 64 5.24 -5.70 2.24
CA SER A 64 5.73 -6.98 2.73
C SER A 64 4.53 -7.83 3.22
N THR A 65 4.59 -8.37 4.43
CA THR A 65 3.61 -9.35 4.92
C THR A 65 2.41 -8.75 5.65
N ALA A 66 2.45 -7.45 5.96
CA ALA A 66 1.43 -6.83 6.80
C ALA A 66 0.02 -6.94 6.20
N ALA A 67 -0.95 -7.11 7.09
CA ALA A 67 -2.37 -7.18 6.79
C ALA A 67 -3.16 -6.57 7.95
N PRO A 68 -4.49 -6.33 7.81
CA PRO A 68 -5.29 -5.88 8.94
C PRO A 68 -5.12 -6.77 10.16
N ASP A 69 -4.98 -6.14 11.33
CA ASP A 69 -4.76 -6.79 12.63
C ASP A 69 -3.48 -7.64 12.73
N ASP A 70 -2.61 -7.55 11.73
CA ASP A 70 -1.32 -8.26 11.68
C ASP A 70 -0.27 -7.35 11.03
N LEU A 71 -0.02 -6.21 11.67
CA LEU A 71 0.93 -5.21 11.16
C LEU A 71 2.37 -5.61 11.45
N ASP A 72 3.25 -5.32 10.49
CA ASP A 72 4.69 -5.42 10.73
C ASP A 72 5.20 -4.21 11.54
N ASN A 73 6.48 -4.23 11.90
CA ASN A 73 7.08 -3.18 12.72
C ASN A 73 7.00 -1.80 12.07
N THR A 74 7.14 -1.75 10.75
CA THR A 74 7.05 -0.49 10.00
C THR A 74 5.67 0.13 10.14
N LEU A 75 4.62 -0.65 9.92
CA LEU A 75 3.24 -0.14 9.98
C LEU A 75 2.78 0.14 11.41
N LYS A 76 3.29 -0.61 12.39
CA LYS A 76 3.06 -0.27 13.80
C LYS A 76 3.64 1.11 14.12
N SER A 77 4.81 1.43 13.58
CA SER A 77 5.42 2.75 13.75
C SER A 77 4.62 3.83 13.04
N VAL A 78 4.15 3.58 11.82
CA VAL A 78 3.31 4.52 11.07
C VAL A 78 2.04 4.85 11.85
N SER A 79 1.36 3.83 12.37
CA SER A 79 0.14 3.99 13.17
C SER A 79 0.39 4.87 14.39
N ARG A 80 1.49 4.61 15.12
CA ARG A 80 1.85 5.37 16.32
C ARG A 80 2.19 6.82 15.98
N ILE A 81 2.94 7.05 14.91
CA ILE A 81 3.34 8.39 14.50
C ILE A 81 2.12 9.19 14.05
N ALA A 82 1.21 8.60 13.31
CA ALA A 82 -0.02 9.25 12.87
C ALA A 82 -0.84 9.70 14.09
N ALA A 83 -1.08 8.80 15.04
CA ALA A 83 -1.83 9.12 16.24
C ALA A 83 -1.16 10.20 17.09
N GLY A 84 0.17 10.15 17.22
CA GLY A 84 0.93 11.13 18.00
C GLY A 84 1.02 12.51 17.38
N ASN A 85 0.66 12.67 16.10
CA ASN A 85 0.73 13.95 15.38
C ASN A 85 -0.64 14.48 14.98
N GLY A 86 -1.72 13.98 15.56
CA GLY A 86 -3.05 14.54 15.39
C GLY A 86 -3.81 14.02 14.17
N TYR A 87 -3.34 12.99 13.51
CA TYR A 87 -4.08 12.35 12.43
C TYR A 87 -5.05 11.31 12.99
N ASP A 88 -6.22 11.20 12.39
CA ASP A 88 -7.24 10.23 12.83
C ASP A 88 -7.06 8.86 12.20
N SER A 89 -6.18 8.74 11.22
CA SER A 89 -5.97 7.52 10.44
C SER A 89 -4.64 7.60 9.71
N TRP A 90 -4.29 6.52 9.03
CA TRP A 90 -3.09 6.46 8.21
C TRP A 90 -3.34 5.57 7.00
N ILE A 91 -2.61 5.85 5.92
CA ILE A 91 -2.65 5.06 4.70
C ILE A 91 -1.21 4.76 4.29
N MET A 92 -0.88 3.47 4.16
CA MET A 92 0.40 3.03 3.61
C MET A 92 0.23 2.76 2.13
N PHE A 93 0.98 3.50 1.35
CA PHE A 93 1.12 3.34 -0.08
C PHE A 93 2.60 3.11 -0.39
N ASN A 94 2.91 2.40 -1.47
CA ASN A 94 4.29 2.11 -1.82
C ASN A 94 4.58 2.55 -3.24
N VAL A 95 5.84 2.89 -3.50
CA VAL A 95 6.29 3.31 -4.85
C VAL A 95 6.00 2.21 -5.86
N TYR A 96 6.18 0.95 -5.47
CA TYR A 96 5.82 -0.20 -6.27
C TYR A 96 4.99 -1.18 -5.44
N ALA A 97 4.03 -1.84 -6.07
CA ALA A 97 3.03 -2.64 -5.35
C ALA A 97 3.44 -4.09 -5.10
N GLN A 98 4.54 -4.57 -5.69
CA GLN A 98 4.98 -5.95 -5.52
C GLN A 98 5.42 -6.23 -4.08
N ARG A 99 4.88 -7.29 -3.47
CA ARG A 99 5.30 -7.72 -2.13
C ARG A 99 6.70 -8.29 -2.15
N ALA A 100 7.52 -7.87 -1.20
CA ALA A 100 8.82 -8.45 -0.91
C ALA A 100 9.23 -8.06 0.49
N THR A 101 9.85 -8.96 1.25
CA THR A 101 10.33 -8.66 2.59
C THR A 101 11.49 -7.67 2.55
N ARG A 102 12.35 -7.80 1.54
CA ARG A 102 13.44 -6.86 1.30
C ARG A 102 13.32 -6.29 -0.12
N PRO A 103 13.69 -5.01 -0.34
CA PRO A 103 13.64 -4.44 -1.69
C PRO A 103 14.43 -5.22 -2.73
N ASP A 104 15.51 -5.89 -2.33
CA ASP A 104 16.32 -6.72 -3.23
C ASP A 104 15.57 -7.96 -3.74
N ASP A 105 14.50 -8.38 -3.06
CA ASP A 105 13.70 -9.53 -3.44
C ASP A 105 12.66 -9.20 -4.52
N MET A 106 12.46 -7.91 -4.84
CA MET A 106 11.58 -7.51 -5.93
C MET A 106 12.13 -7.95 -7.28
N ASP A 107 11.22 -8.16 -8.25
CA ASP A 107 11.61 -8.43 -9.63
C ASP A 107 12.53 -7.33 -10.14
N ALA A 108 13.53 -7.72 -10.95
CA ALA A 108 14.47 -6.76 -11.53
C ALA A 108 13.79 -5.86 -12.56
N GLU A 109 12.73 -6.34 -13.21
CA GLU A 109 12.01 -5.63 -14.25
C GLU A 109 10.66 -5.15 -13.75
N LEU A 110 10.26 -3.94 -14.17
CA LEU A 110 8.97 -3.35 -13.85
C LEU A 110 7.84 -4.11 -14.54
N ASN A 111 6.82 -4.48 -13.77
CA ASN A 111 5.53 -4.88 -14.35
C ASN A 111 4.71 -3.61 -14.60
N GLU A 112 4.62 -3.18 -15.84
CA GLU A 112 3.96 -1.93 -16.21
C GLU A 112 2.48 -1.88 -15.84
N ARG A 113 1.78 -2.99 -15.96
CA ARG A 113 0.37 -3.06 -15.57
C ARG A 113 0.21 -2.87 -14.06
N LEU A 114 1.03 -3.55 -13.27
CA LEU A 114 1.02 -3.40 -11.81
C LEU A 114 1.32 -1.96 -11.41
N HIS A 115 2.32 -1.35 -12.04
CA HIS A 115 2.66 0.04 -11.78
C HIS A 115 1.52 1.00 -12.10
N ARG A 116 0.86 0.81 -13.24
CA ARG A 116 -0.27 1.63 -13.65
C ARG A 116 -1.43 1.54 -12.67
N GLU A 117 -1.76 0.33 -12.23
CA GLU A 117 -2.81 0.13 -11.24
C GLU A 117 -2.43 0.72 -9.88
N ASN A 118 -1.14 0.67 -9.53
CA ASN A 118 -0.64 1.30 -8.32
C ASN A 118 -0.78 2.82 -8.37
N MET A 119 -0.55 3.43 -9.52
CA MET A 119 -0.75 4.88 -9.70
C MET A 119 -2.23 5.25 -9.61
N ALA A 120 -3.13 4.41 -10.11
CA ALA A 120 -4.57 4.60 -9.94
C ALA A 120 -4.97 4.60 -8.46
N ALA A 121 -4.35 3.74 -7.66
CA ALA A 121 -4.56 3.70 -6.21
C ALA A 121 -4.10 5.00 -5.54
N PHE A 122 -2.95 5.51 -5.93
CA PHE A 122 -2.44 6.78 -5.38
C PHE A 122 -3.38 7.94 -5.71
N GLU A 123 -3.84 8.02 -6.94
CA GLU A 123 -4.79 9.05 -7.36
C GLU A 123 -6.08 8.98 -6.55
N TYR A 124 -6.59 7.79 -6.30
CA TYR A 124 -7.76 7.58 -5.45
C TYR A 124 -7.55 8.11 -4.02
N ILE A 125 -6.41 7.80 -3.41
CA ILE A 125 -6.09 8.22 -2.04
C ILE A 125 -6.08 9.76 -1.94
N VAL A 126 -5.40 10.42 -2.86
CA VAL A 126 -5.27 11.89 -2.86
C VAL A 126 -6.63 12.54 -3.13
N SER A 127 -7.39 12.02 -4.08
CA SER A 127 -8.71 12.54 -4.43
C SER A 127 -9.71 12.39 -3.27
N ALA A 128 -9.67 11.26 -2.56
CA ALA A 128 -10.55 11.02 -1.42
C ALA A 128 -10.25 12.00 -0.27
N ALA A 129 -8.99 12.26 0.02
CA ALA A 129 -8.59 13.22 1.04
C ALA A 129 -9.02 14.65 0.66
N ALA A 130 -8.83 15.04 -0.58
CA ALA A 130 -9.24 16.34 -1.09
C ALA A 130 -10.76 16.53 -1.04
N ALA A 131 -11.53 15.49 -1.37
CA ALA A 131 -12.98 15.51 -1.31
C ALA A 131 -13.51 15.69 0.12
N ALA A 132 -12.78 15.20 1.13
CA ALA A 132 -13.11 15.38 2.53
C ALA A 132 -12.73 16.77 3.07
N GLY A 133 -12.12 17.63 2.25
CA GLY A 133 -11.74 19.00 2.64
C GLY A 133 -10.40 19.12 3.32
N TYR A 134 -9.57 18.07 3.29
CA TYR A 134 -8.25 18.08 3.89
C TYR A 134 -7.16 18.18 2.84
N SER A 135 -6.07 18.90 3.18
CA SER A 135 -4.83 18.82 2.41
C SER A 135 -4.04 17.62 2.97
N PRO A 136 -3.85 16.55 2.20
CA PRO A 136 -3.21 15.36 2.74
C PRO A 136 -1.74 15.65 3.09
N ALA A 137 -1.32 15.20 4.27
CA ALA A 137 0.08 15.19 4.63
C ALA A 137 0.70 13.88 4.12
N VAL A 138 1.83 14.00 3.45
CA VAL A 138 2.52 12.86 2.84
C VAL A 138 3.91 12.73 3.47
N TRP A 139 4.20 11.55 3.99
CA TRP A 139 5.51 11.20 4.53
C TRP A 139 6.21 10.23 3.58
N ALA A 140 7.26 10.72 2.92
CA ALA A 140 8.08 9.91 2.03
C ALA A 140 9.12 9.15 2.86
N ALA A 141 8.91 7.86 3.05
CA ALA A 141 9.67 7.05 4.00
C ALA A 141 10.61 6.04 3.32
N TRP A 142 11.12 6.34 2.14
CA TRP A 142 11.92 5.38 1.38
C TRP A 142 13.45 5.48 1.57
N GLY A 143 13.99 6.64 1.91
CA GLY A 143 15.44 6.81 2.03
C GLY A 143 16.19 6.45 0.75
N ASN A 144 17.46 6.05 0.89
CA ASN A 144 18.33 5.71 -0.25
C ASN A 144 17.98 4.37 -0.93
N ILE A 145 17.14 3.56 -0.30
CA ILE A 145 16.77 2.24 -0.84
C ILE A 145 16.05 2.37 -2.18
N ILE A 146 15.41 3.51 -2.44
CA ILE A 146 14.76 3.79 -3.72
C ILE A 146 15.68 3.63 -4.93
N MET A 147 16.99 3.77 -4.72
CA MET A 147 17.99 3.66 -5.79
C MET A 147 18.30 2.23 -6.20
N LYS A 148 17.79 1.22 -5.50
CA LYS A 148 18.08 -0.19 -5.79
C LYS A 148 17.45 -0.71 -7.08
N ARG A 149 16.46 0.00 -7.60
CA ARG A 149 15.81 -0.32 -8.87
C ARG A 149 15.56 0.98 -9.62
N ASP A 150 15.99 1.02 -10.87
CA ASP A 150 15.89 2.23 -11.70
C ASP A 150 14.44 2.71 -11.82
N TYR A 151 13.49 1.78 -11.90
CA TYR A 151 12.09 2.15 -12.06
C TYR A 151 11.44 2.75 -10.80
N LEU A 152 12.13 2.75 -9.65
CA LEU A 152 11.64 3.40 -8.44
C LEU A 152 11.89 4.90 -8.45
N MET A 153 12.85 5.35 -9.23
CA MET A 153 13.16 6.76 -9.38
C MET A 153 12.36 7.37 -10.52
#